data_6784052e4e361cb6b6819b93e71e2dc2
#
_entry.id   6784052e4e361cb6b6819b93e71e2dc2
#
_cell.length_a   1.000
_cell.length_b   1.000
_cell.length_c   1.000
_cell.angle_alpha   90.00
_cell.angle_beta   90.00
_cell.angle_gamma   90.00
#
_symmetry.space_group_name_H-M   'P 1'
#
loop_
_entity.id
_entity.type
_entity.pdbx_description
1 polymer ?
#
loop_
_entity_poly.entity_id
_entity_poly.type
_entity_poly.pdbx_seq_one_letter_code
_entity_poly.pdbx_strand_id
1 'polypeptide(L)'
;GEIAIGIVKRVEFGNYIVDLGKSEAIIKREELISRETFKNGDRVRAYIYEVKNDVKAYQVFLSRTHPQFLAKLFHQEVPEIDEGIIQVKTVARDPGSRAKISVFTQDSSIDPVGACVGMRGSRVQTVVNELQGEKIDIVTWSDNQATFLANALAPAEVSKIFLYEEKNKVEVVIPDEQLSLAIGRKGQNVKLASSLTNLEIDILTEEEESERRQLEFKEKSTILIDLLDVEDVIAQLLVTEGYVTIDSIVSETPEN
;
A
#
# COMPACT_ATOMS: atom_id res chain seq x y z
N GLY A 1 2.16 -20.74 8.50
CA GLY A 1 2.40 -19.33 8.72
C GLY A 1 3.82 -18.99 9.22
N GLU A 2 4.86 -19.81 8.90
CA GLU A 2 6.25 -19.59 9.33
C GLU A 2 7.21 -19.71 8.15
N ILE A 3 8.44 -19.22 8.32
CA ILE A 3 9.52 -19.45 7.36
C ILE A 3 10.08 -20.85 7.57
N ALA A 4 10.07 -21.65 6.51
CA ALA A 4 10.80 -22.89 6.43
C ALA A 4 12.14 -22.70 5.73
N ILE A 5 13.13 -23.46 6.16
CA ILE A 5 14.44 -23.55 5.54
C ILE A 5 14.64 -24.99 5.12
N GLY A 6 14.97 -25.20 3.85
CA GLY A 6 15.18 -26.54 3.31
C GLY A 6 16.22 -26.55 2.19
N ILE A 7 16.44 -27.73 1.64
CA ILE A 7 17.38 -27.98 0.56
C ILE A 7 16.60 -28.41 -0.67
N VAL A 8 16.88 -27.78 -1.82
CA VAL A 8 16.28 -28.15 -3.09
C VAL A 8 16.76 -29.54 -3.50
N LYS A 9 15.86 -30.49 -3.61
CA LYS A 9 16.15 -31.88 -4.03
C LYS A 9 16.13 -32.06 -5.53
N ARG A 10 15.14 -31.47 -6.19
CA ARG A 10 14.90 -31.61 -7.63
C ARG A 10 13.92 -30.56 -8.14
N VAL A 11 13.88 -30.44 -9.44
CA VAL A 11 12.92 -29.58 -10.15
C VAL A 11 12.02 -30.47 -10.99
N GLU A 12 10.70 -30.34 -10.80
CA GLU A 12 9.67 -31.07 -11.52
C GLU A 12 8.70 -30.10 -12.19
N PHE A 13 8.64 -30.12 -13.52
CA PHE A 13 7.77 -29.24 -14.32
C PHE A 13 7.87 -27.73 -13.95
N GLY A 14 9.07 -27.29 -13.58
CA GLY A 14 9.33 -25.91 -13.15
C GLY A 14 9.02 -25.63 -11.67
N ASN A 15 8.50 -26.58 -10.91
CA ASN A 15 8.32 -26.50 -9.46
C ASN A 15 9.54 -27.06 -8.75
N TYR A 16 9.88 -26.49 -7.60
CA TYR A 16 11.01 -26.92 -6.80
C TYR A 16 10.55 -27.78 -5.63
N ILE A 17 11.09 -28.97 -5.55
CA ILE A 17 10.85 -29.89 -4.42
C ILE A 17 11.94 -29.67 -3.40
N VAL A 18 11.51 -29.31 -2.19
CA VAL A 18 12.38 -28.90 -1.08
C VAL A 18 12.29 -29.90 0.04
N ASP A 19 13.43 -30.38 0.51
CA ASP A 19 13.53 -31.22 1.69
C ASP A 19 13.58 -30.35 2.96
N LEU A 20 12.61 -30.54 3.82
CA LEU A 20 12.56 -29.89 5.14
C LEU A 20 13.10 -30.80 6.26
N GLY A 21 13.69 -31.95 5.92
CA GLY A 21 14.21 -32.94 6.86
C GLY A 21 13.15 -33.97 7.31
N LYS A 22 11.97 -33.53 7.72
CA LYS A 22 10.86 -34.41 8.15
C LYS A 22 9.83 -34.65 7.05
N SER A 23 9.76 -33.80 6.07
CA SER A 23 8.80 -33.86 4.98
C SER A 23 9.35 -33.17 3.72
N GLU A 24 8.79 -33.50 2.57
CA GLU A 24 9.01 -32.74 1.33
C GLU A 24 7.96 -31.64 1.21
N ALA A 25 8.42 -30.49 0.71
CA ALA A 25 7.58 -29.34 0.41
C ALA A 25 7.74 -28.96 -1.07
N ILE A 26 6.79 -28.22 -1.58
CA ILE A 26 6.82 -27.71 -2.96
C ILE A 26 6.79 -26.18 -2.99
N ILE A 27 7.69 -25.59 -3.79
CA ILE A 27 7.57 -24.20 -4.26
C ILE A 27 7.10 -24.27 -5.70
N LYS A 28 5.88 -23.83 -5.97
CA LYS A 28 5.39 -23.74 -7.34
C LYS A 28 6.12 -22.64 -8.10
N ARG A 29 6.18 -22.75 -9.43
CA ARG A 29 6.84 -21.79 -10.29
C ARG A 29 6.30 -20.37 -10.10
N GLU A 30 5.00 -20.21 -9.91
CA GLU A 30 4.33 -18.93 -9.65
C GLU A 30 4.66 -18.33 -8.29
N GLU A 31 5.16 -19.15 -7.35
CA GLU A 31 5.54 -18.74 -5.99
C GLU A 31 7.03 -18.41 -5.86
N LEU A 32 7.74 -18.32 -6.97
CA LEU A 32 9.13 -17.87 -7.03
C LEU A 32 9.21 -16.40 -7.39
N ILE A 33 10.21 -15.73 -6.84
CA ILE A 33 10.53 -14.36 -7.25
C ILE A 33 11.02 -14.39 -8.71
N SER A 34 10.59 -13.43 -9.52
CA SER A 34 10.96 -13.35 -10.93
C SER A 34 12.48 -13.40 -11.10
N ARG A 35 12.95 -14.26 -12.01
CA ARG A 35 14.37 -14.52 -12.33
C ARG A 35 15.14 -15.30 -11.27
N GLU A 36 14.49 -15.74 -10.21
CA GLU A 36 15.11 -16.60 -9.21
C GLU A 36 15.23 -18.04 -9.75
N THR A 37 16.37 -18.63 -9.57
CA THR A 37 16.64 -20.02 -9.96
C THR A 37 17.45 -20.69 -8.87
N PHE A 38 17.07 -21.91 -8.50
CA PHE A 38 17.79 -22.76 -7.57
C PHE A 38 18.30 -24.02 -8.28
N LYS A 39 19.43 -24.52 -7.81
CA LYS A 39 19.98 -25.79 -8.24
C LYS A 39 19.71 -26.85 -7.17
N ASN A 40 19.82 -28.12 -7.58
CA ASN A 40 19.81 -29.22 -6.62
C ASN A 40 20.96 -29.04 -5.60
N GLY A 41 20.61 -29.13 -4.32
CA GLY A 41 21.51 -28.88 -3.20
C GLY A 41 21.51 -27.44 -2.65
N ASP A 42 20.88 -26.49 -3.35
CA ASP A 42 20.79 -25.12 -2.86
C ASP A 42 19.87 -25.03 -1.62
N ARG A 43 20.29 -24.22 -0.66
CA ARG A 43 19.48 -23.88 0.51
C ARG A 43 18.48 -22.80 0.13
N VAL A 44 17.21 -23.00 0.47
CA VAL A 44 16.13 -22.05 0.21
C VAL A 44 15.36 -21.75 1.48
N ARG A 45 14.99 -20.47 1.64
CA ARG A 45 14.07 -19.98 2.68
C ARG A 45 12.76 -19.60 2.00
N ALA A 46 11.64 -20.03 2.54
CA ALA A 46 10.33 -19.68 2.00
C ALA A 46 9.25 -19.73 3.08
N TYR A 47 8.15 -19.05 2.83
CA TYR A 47 7.00 -18.98 3.73
C TYR A 47 6.06 -20.16 3.49
N ILE A 48 5.63 -20.82 4.56
CA ILE A 48 4.62 -21.88 4.48
C ILE A 48 3.25 -21.22 4.38
N TYR A 49 2.67 -21.20 3.18
CA TYR A 49 1.36 -20.56 2.98
C TYR A 49 0.20 -21.55 3.07
N GLU A 50 0.45 -22.84 2.86
CA GLU A 50 -0.59 -23.88 2.93
C GLU A 50 0.00 -25.21 3.43
N VAL A 51 -0.78 -25.93 4.23
CA VAL A 51 -0.50 -27.31 4.61
C VAL A 51 -1.78 -28.12 4.38
N LYS A 52 -1.69 -29.21 3.57
CA LYS A 52 -2.80 -30.09 3.24
C LYS A 52 -2.64 -31.44 3.93
N ASN A 53 -3.69 -31.91 4.59
CA ASN A 53 -3.65 -33.18 5.36
C ASN A 53 -4.03 -34.42 4.52
N ASP A 54 -4.70 -34.26 3.37
CA ASP A 54 -5.33 -35.35 2.61
C ASP A 54 -4.68 -35.64 1.24
N VAL A 55 -3.42 -35.28 1.03
CA VAL A 55 -2.75 -35.47 -0.27
C VAL A 55 -1.73 -36.61 -0.23
N LYS A 56 -1.73 -37.41 -1.29
CA LYS A 56 -0.76 -38.50 -1.47
C LYS A 56 0.64 -38.05 -1.89
N ALA A 57 0.81 -36.75 -2.21
CA ALA A 57 2.07 -36.19 -2.70
C ALA A 57 2.67 -35.20 -1.70
N TYR A 58 2.55 -33.89 -1.98
CA TYR A 58 3.13 -32.85 -1.15
C TYR A 58 2.08 -32.26 -0.21
N GLN A 59 2.40 -32.19 1.07
CA GLN A 59 1.51 -31.63 2.08
C GLN A 59 1.84 -30.18 2.39
N VAL A 60 3.09 -29.75 2.20
CA VAL A 60 3.58 -28.42 2.56
C VAL A 60 3.84 -27.61 1.30
N PHE A 61 3.19 -26.45 1.22
CA PHE A 61 3.33 -25.51 0.10
C PHE A 61 4.05 -24.26 0.56
N LEU A 62 5.10 -23.89 -0.17
CA LEU A 62 6.00 -22.80 0.14
C LEU A 62 5.90 -21.69 -0.91
N SER A 63 6.03 -20.44 -0.44
CA SER A 63 6.03 -19.26 -1.28
C SER A 63 7.18 -18.32 -0.93
N ARG A 64 7.76 -17.71 -1.97
CA ARG A 64 8.71 -16.60 -1.86
C ARG A 64 8.09 -15.26 -2.31
N THR A 65 6.90 -15.32 -2.91
CA THR A 65 6.15 -14.14 -3.36
C THR A 65 5.12 -13.63 -2.35
N HIS A 66 4.69 -14.47 -1.42
CA HIS A 66 3.65 -14.14 -0.46
C HIS A 66 4.03 -12.92 0.42
N PRO A 67 3.11 -11.96 0.66
CA PRO A 67 3.38 -10.77 1.48
C PRO A 67 3.91 -11.10 2.88
N GLN A 68 3.37 -12.14 3.51
CA GLN A 68 3.80 -12.57 4.84
C GLN A 68 5.25 -13.10 4.88
N PHE A 69 5.84 -13.48 3.74
CA PHE A 69 7.26 -13.81 3.69
C PHE A 69 8.11 -12.61 4.08
N LEU A 70 7.80 -11.43 3.53
CA LEU A 70 8.47 -10.19 3.90
C LEU A 70 8.27 -9.84 5.38
N ALA A 71 7.04 -9.91 5.89
CA ALA A 71 6.75 -9.63 7.30
C ALA A 71 7.56 -10.56 8.24
N LYS A 72 7.64 -11.85 7.92
CA LYS A 72 8.39 -12.82 8.72
C LYS A 72 9.91 -12.64 8.62
N LEU A 73 10.43 -12.16 7.49
CA LEU A 73 11.84 -11.80 7.38
C LEU A 73 12.17 -10.62 8.31
N PHE A 74 11.33 -9.59 8.34
CA PHE A 74 11.50 -8.49 9.30
C PHE A 74 11.41 -8.95 10.75
N HIS A 75 10.51 -9.87 11.07
CA HIS A 75 10.41 -10.46 12.41
C HIS A 75 11.70 -11.18 12.83
N GLN A 76 12.42 -11.78 11.89
CA GLN A 76 13.70 -12.42 12.18
C GLN A 76 14.89 -11.45 12.29
N GLU A 77 14.83 -10.31 11.56
CA GLU A 77 15.95 -9.36 11.49
C GLU A 77 15.82 -8.19 12.48
N VAL A 78 14.62 -7.93 12.99
CA VAL A 78 14.32 -6.78 13.87
C VAL A 78 13.83 -7.28 15.23
N PRO A 79 14.69 -7.26 16.25
CA PRO A 79 14.36 -7.73 17.60
C PRO A 79 13.12 -7.06 18.18
N GLU A 80 12.94 -5.75 17.93
CA GLU A 80 11.81 -4.96 18.42
C GLU A 80 10.46 -5.45 17.84
N ILE A 81 10.47 -6.09 16.66
CA ILE A 81 9.28 -6.76 16.10
C ILE A 81 9.08 -8.11 16.76
N ASP A 82 10.13 -8.88 16.97
CA ASP A 82 10.07 -10.20 17.64
C ASP A 82 9.57 -10.09 19.08
N GLU A 83 9.97 -9.04 19.79
CA GLU A 83 9.54 -8.71 21.15
C GLU A 83 8.13 -8.08 21.21
N GLY A 84 7.52 -7.79 20.05
CA GLY A 84 6.18 -7.20 19.96
C GLY A 84 6.11 -5.69 20.27
N ILE A 85 7.24 -5.01 20.42
CA ILE A 85 7.32 -3.56 20.64
C ILE A 85 6.91 -2.82 19.37
N ILE A 86 7.36 -3.31 18.21
CA ILE A 86 6.96 -2.83 16.89
C ILE A 86 6.05 -3.87 16.24
N GLN A 87 4.95 -3.42 15.68
CA GLN A 87 3.98 -4.25 14.97
C GLN A 87 4.05 -4.00 13.48
N VAL A 88 4.14 -5.06 12.68
CA VAL A 88 3.87 -5.00 11.24
C VAL A 88 2.36 -5.02 11.04
N LYS A 89 1.80 -3.98 10.43
CA LYS A 89 0.35 -3.86 10.20
C LYS A 89 -0.06 -4.43 8.86
N THR A 90 0.52 -3.94 7.77
CA THR A 90 0.19 -4.38 6.40
C THR A 90 1.44 -4.48 5.55
N VAL A 91 1.37 -5.29 4.51
CA VAL A 91 2.45 -5.50 3.53
C VAL A 91 1.85 -5.55 2.13
N ALA A 92 2.43 -4.79 1.22
CA ALA A 92 2.14 -4.84 -0.21
C ALA A 92 3.44 -5.14 -0.98
N ARG A 93 3.39 -6.08 -1.93
CA ARG A 93 4.56 -6.51 -2.69
C ARG A 93 4.30 -6.57 -4.19
N ASP A 94 5.29 -6.17 -4.94
CA ASP A 94 5.56 -6.54 -6.33
C ASP A 94 6.85 -7.37 -6.31
N PRO A 95 6.74 -8.72 -6.19
CA PRO A 95 7.86 -9.58 -5.84
C PRO A 95 9.06 -9.47 -6.77
N GLY A 96 10.24 -9.25 -6.19
CA GLY A 96 11.50 -9.06 -6.92
C GLY A 96 11.69 -7.65 -7.49
N SER A 97 10.73 -6.75 -7.30
CA SER A 97 10.80 -5.36 -7.77
C SER A 97 10.76 -4.37 -6.59
N ARG A 98 9.61 -4.25 -5.94
CA ARG A 98 9.42 -3.31 -4.82
C ARG A 98 8.35 -3.81 -3.85
N ALA A 99 8.48 -3.45 -2.59
CA ALA A 99 7.49 -3.69 -1.56
C ALA A 99 7.30 -2.46 -0.66
N LYS A 100 6.14 -2.39 -0.03
CA LYS A 100 5.87 -1.47 1.08
C LYS A 100 5.43 -2.28 2.29
N ILE A 101 5.99 -1.93 3.45
CA ILE A 101 5.64 -2.54 4.75
C ILE A 101 5.28 -1.45 5.73
N SER A 102 4.13 -1.54 6.37
CA SER A 102 3.71 -0.57 7.37
C SER A 102 3.99 -1.08 8.78
N VAL A 103 4.58 -0.22 9.60
CA VAL A 103 5.01 -0.52 10.96
C VAL A 103 4.45 0.48 11.95
N PHE A 104 4.16 0.02 13.16
CA PHE A 104 3.55 0.80 14.22
C PHE A 104 4.15 0.44 15.58
N THR A 105 4.26 1.41 16.46
CA THR A 105 4.57 1.19 17.89
C THR A 105 3.68 2.08 18.74
N GLN A 106 3.33 1.60 19.93
CA GLN A 106 2.65 2.39 20.95
C GLN A 106 3.65 3.23 21.78
N ASP A 107 4.93 2.88 21.75
CA ASP A 107 5.98 3.60 22.47
C ASP A 107 6.48 4.78 21.64
N SER A 108 6.09 5.99 22.05
CA SER A 108 6.49 7.22 21.36
C SER A 108 7.99 7.54 21.44
N SER A 109 8.74 6.84 22.27
CA SER A 109 10.21 6.97 22.37
C SER A 109 10.97 6.19 21.30
N ILE A 110 10.27 5.29 20.59
CA ILE A 110 10.86 4.41 19.58
C ILE A 110 10.47 4.89 18.19
N ASP A 111 11.46 5.06 17.32
CA ASP A 111 11.26 5.23 15.88
C ASP A 111 11.10 3.85 15.21
N PRO A 112 9.88 3.44 14.82
CA PRO A 112 9.66 2.12 14.26
C PRO A 112 10.30 1.96 12.87
N VAL A 113 10.40 3.02 12.09
CA VAL A 113 11.05 3.01 10.78
C VAL A 113 12.56 2.86 10.93
N GLY A 114 13.17 3.70 11.78
CA GLY A 114 14.60 3.65 12.06
C GLY A 114 15.05 2.30 12.61
N ALA A 115 14.27 1.69 13.51
CA ALA A 115 14.54 0.36 14.05
C ALA A 115 14.53 -0.74 12.96
N CYS A 116 13.57 -0.68 12.03
CA CYS A 116 13.49 -1.62 10.91
C CYS A 116 14.59 -1.41 9.87
N VAL A 117 15.00 -0.17 9.62
CA VAL A 117 16.14 0.15 8.73
C VAL A 117 17.43 -0.39 9.32
N GLY A 118 17.63 -0.18 10.62
CA GLY A 118 18.84 -0.56 11.33
C GLY A 118 20.02 0.38 11.05
N MET A 119 21.10 0.16 11.76
CA MET A 119 22.30 1.00 11.65
C MET A 119 22.84 0.97 10.20
N ARG A 120 22.88 2.14 9.56
CA ARG A 120 23.32 2.33 8.16
C ARG A 120 22.56 1.42 7.16
N GLY A 121 21.30 1.06 7.48
CA GLY A 121 20.48 0.22 6.62
C GLY A 121 20.78 -1.28 6.71
N SER A 122 21.55 -1.74 7.69
CA SER A 122 22.01 -3.14 7.77
C SER A 122 20.87 -4.15 7.83
N ARG A 123 19.81 -3.89 8.61
CA ARG A 123 18.68 -4.81 8.78
C ARG A 123 17.85 -4.91 7.49
N VAL A 124 17.42 -3.76 6.95
CA VAL A 124 16.65 -3.75 5.71
C VAL A 124 17.45 -4.34 4.54
N GLN A 125 18.77 -4.11 4.48
CA GLN A 125 19.63 -4.66 3.42
C GLN A 125 19.71 -6.18 3.47
N THR A 126 19.71 -6.78 4.66
CA THR A 126 19.65 -8.25 4.81
C THR A 126 18.38 -8.81 4.19
N VAL A 127 17.24 -8.17 4.44
CA VAL A 127 15.96 -8.57 3.86
C VAL A 127 15.93 -8.35 2.33
N VAL A 128 16.43 -7.20 1.86
CA VAL A 128 16.57 -6.89 0.42
C VAL A 128 17.39 -7.96 -0.30
N ASN A 129 18.51 -8.38 0.29
CA ASN A 129 19.37 -9.42 -0.30
C ASN A 129 18.68 -10.78 -0.38
N GLU A 130 17.93 -11.17 0.66
CA GLU A 130 17.13 -12.41 0.66
C GLU A 130 16.07 -12.39 -0.45
N LEU A 131 15.50 -11.22 -0.74
CA LEU A 131 14.44 -11.02 -1.74
C LEU A 131 14.99 -10.62 -3.14
N GLN A 132 16.23 -10.98 -3.44
CA GLN A 132 16.87 -10.77 -4.76
C GLN A 132 16.93 -9.30 -5.20
N GLY A 133 17.10 -8.38 -4.25
CA GLY A 133 17.21 -6.96 -4.54
C GLY A 133 15.87 -6.21 -4.61
N GLU A 134 14.78 -6.81 -4.12
CA GLU A 134 13.48 -6.14 -3.98
C GLU A 134 13.63 -4.89 -3.10
N LYS A 135 13.27 -3.71 -3.65
CA LYS A 135 13.34 -2.45 -2.89
C LYS A 135 12.23 -2.42 -1.86
N ILE A 136 12.55 -2.02 -0.63
CA ILE A 136 11.58 -2.04 0.48
C ILE A 136 11.40 -0.62 1.01
N ASP A 137 10.17 -0.12 0.95
CA ASP A 137 9.74 1.11 1.59
C ASP A 137 9.10 0.78 2.93
N ILE A 138 9.66 1.30 4.01
CA ILE A 138 9.12 1.14 5.36
C ILE A 138 8.29 2.37 5.68
N VAL A 139 7.01 2.18 5.98
CA VAL A 139 5.98 3.22 6.12
C VAL A 139 5.48 3.24 7.56
N THR A 140 5.39 4.42 8.15
CA THR A 140 4.73 4.57 9.46
C THR A 140 3.22 4.40 9.29
N TRP A 141 2.65 3.43 9.99
CA TRP A 141 1.21 3.24 10.04
C TRP A 141 0.54 4.27 10.96
N SER A 142 -0.68 4.65 10.64
CA SER A 142 -1.50 5.57 11.45
C SER A 142 -2.95 5.11 11.45
N ASP A 143 -3.65 5.30 12.58
CA ASP A 143 -5.11 5.12 12.68
C ASP A 143 -5.86 6.11 11.80
N ASN A 144 -5.27 7.29 11.56
CA ASN A 144 -5.82 8.27 10.63
C ASN A 144 -5.53 7.85 9.20
N GLN A 145 -6.58 7.50 8.46
CA GLN A 145 -6.47 7.01 7.08
C GLN A 145 -5.76 7.99 6.15
N ALA A 146 -6.03 9.30 6.28
CA ALA A 146 -5.39 10.31 5.44
C ALA A 146 -3.87 10.39 5.70
N THR A 147 -3.48 10.36 6.97
CA THR A 147 -2.07 10.35 7.36
C THR A 147 -1.38 9.08 6.88
N PHE A 148 -2.00 7.91 7.06
CA PHE A 148 -1.44 6.65 6.60
C PHE A 148 -1.29 6.61 5.08
N LEU A 149 -2.28 7.10 4.35
CA LEU A 149 -2.23 7.18 2.89
C LEU A 149 -1.11 8.12 2.40
N ALA A 150 -0.97 9.30 3.01
CA ALA A 150 0.12 10.22 2.69
C ALA A 150 1.48 9.55 2.89
N ASN A 151 1.67 8.86 4.02
CA ASN A 151 2.89 8.09 4.29
C ASN A 151 3.12 6.96 3.26
N ALA A 152 2.05 6.29 2.83
CA ALA A 152 2.11 5.18 1.87
C ALA A 152 2.48 5.65 0.45
N LEU A 153 2.15 6.89 0.07
CA LEU A 153 2.49 7.48 -1.22
C LEU A 153 3.92 8.05 -1.28
N ALA A 154 4.61 8.12 -0.13
CA ALA A 154 6.00 8.55 -0.12
C ALA A 154 6.82 7.81 -1.22
N PRO A 155 7.78 8.52 -1.87
CA PRO A 155 8.33 9.83 -1.53
C PRO A 155 7.57 11.05 -2.11
N ALA A 156 6.40 10.86 -2.75
CA ALA A 156 5.60 11.99 -3.21
C ALA A 156 4.93 12.70 -2.03
N GLU A 157 4.86 14.02 -2.12
CA GLU A 157 4.15 14.87 -1.15
C GLU A 157 2.68 14.97 -1.54
N VAL A 158 1.79 14.95 -0.54
CA VAL A 158 0.35 15.04 -0.74
C VAL A 158 -0.14 16.39 -0.27
N SER A 159 -0.82 17.15 -1.16
CA SER A 159 -1.38 18.46 -0.85
C SER A 159 -2.75 18.37 -0.16
N LYS A 160 -3.63 17.50 -0.68
CA LYS A 160 -4.99 17.31 -0.15
C LYS A 160 -5.43 15.86 -0.33
N ILE A 161 -6.34 15.42 0.54
CA ILE A 161 -6.96 14.10 0.48
C ILE A 161 -8.47 14.24 0.67
N PHE A 162 -9.24 13.66 -0.25
CA PHE A 162 -10.70 13.55 -0.17
C PHE A 162 -11.08 12.09 0.01
N LEU A 163 -11.63 11.76 1.19
CA LEU A 163 -12.05 10.39 1.54
C LEU A 163 -13.53 10.20 1.20
N TYR A 164 -13.86 9.20 0.43
CA TYR A 164 -15.22 8.77 0.08
C TYR A 164 -15.51 7.43 0.75
N GLU A 165 -15.85 7.46 2.04
CA GLU A 165 -15.98 6.27 2.89
C GLU A 165 -16.94 5.22 2.32
N GLU A 166 -18.10 5.65 1.79
CA GLU A 166 -19.10 4.74 1.21
C GLU A 166 -18.58 3.92 0.02
N LYS A 167 -17.56 4.41 -0.68
CA LYS A 167 -17.02 3.80 -1.90
C LYS A 167 -15.66 3.14 -1.70
N ASN A 168 -15.10 3.20 -0.50
CA ASN A 168 -13.70 2.78 -0.23
C ASN A 168 -12.70 3.42 -1.20
N LYS A 169 -13.02 4.65 -1.64
CA LYS A 169 -12.29 5.41 -2.65
C LYS A 169 -11.72 6.68 -2.05
N VAL A 170 -10.55 7.05 -2.52
CA VAL A 170 -9.87 8.28 -2.10
C VAL A 170 -9.31 9.00 -3.29
N GLU A 171 -9.50 10.31 -3.33
CA GLU A 171 -8.84 11.21 -4.27
C GLU A 171 -7.70 11.94 -3.55
N VAL A 172 -6.53 11.90 -4.15
CA VAL A 172 -5.31 12.51 -3.61
C VAL A 172 -4.84 13.58 -4.57
N VAL A 173 -4.73 14.80 -4.06
CA VAL A 173 -4.19 15.93 -4.81
C VAL A 173 -2.72 16.10 -4.49
N ILE A 174 -1.91 16.21 -5.50
CA ILE A 174 -0.46 16.32 -5.40
C ILE A 174 0.05 17.51 -6.25
N PRO A 175 1.22 18.09 -5.93
CA PRO A 175 1.88 19.06 -6.79
C PRO A 175 2.16 18.47 -8.18
N ASP A 176 1.98 19.28 -9.23
CA ASP A 176 2.08 18.83 -10.63
C ASP A 176 3.43 18.19 -10.94
N GLU A 177 4.52 18.73 -10.42
CA GLU A 177 5.86 18.20 -10.61
C GLU A 177 6.08 16.83 -9.96
N GLN A 178 5.23 16.42 -9.02
CA GLN A 178 5.36 15.14 -8.30
C GLN A 178 4.47 14.02 -8.85
N LEU A 179 3.66 14.29 -9.86
CA LEU A 179 2.74 13.31 -10.46
C LEU A 179 3.45 12.01 -10.83
N SER A 180 4.56 12.09 -11.55
CA SER A 180 5.34 10.92 -11.96
C SER A 180 5.90 10.13 -10.76
N LEU A 181 6.22 10.82 -9.67
CA LEU A 181 6.74 10.21 -8.45
C LEU A 181 5.64 9.47 -7.68
N ALA A 182 4.45 10.09 -7.57
CA ALA A 182 3.28 9.50 -6.89
C ALA A 182 2.78 8.25 -7.62
N ILE A 183 2.66 8.32 -8.94
CA ILE A 183 2.26 7.17 -9.76
C ILE A 183 3.35 6.09 -9.73
N GLY A 184 4.60 6.51 -9.90
CA GLY A 184 5.74 5.62 -10.03
C GLY A 184 5.82 4.91 -11.39
N ARG A 185 6.91 4.21 -11.64
CA ARG A 185 7.12 3.47 -12.89
C ARG A 185 6.02 2.44 -13.11
N LYS A 186 5.29 2.54 -14.22
CA LYS A 186 4.14 1.66 -14.58
C LYS A 186 3.04 1.62 -13.51
N GLY A 187 2.86 2.70 -12.74
CA GLY A 187 1.88 2.75 -11.67
C GLY A 187 2.26 1.97 -10.41
N GLN A 188 3.52 1.57 -10.24
CA GLN A 188 3.95 0.71 -9.15
C GLN A 188 3.74 1.36 -7.78
N ASN A 189 4.08 2.65 -7.61
CA ASN A 189 3.97 3.30 -6.32
C ASN A 189 2.51 3.41 -5.85
N VAL A 190 1.62 3.91 -6.72
CA VAL A 190 0.19 4.02 -6.38
C VAL A 190 -0.47 2.66 -6.17
N LYS A 191 -0.12 1.62 -6.94
CA LYS A 191 -0.64 0.26 -6.76
C LYS A 191 -0.22 -0.34 -5.43
N LEU A 192 1.04 -0.16 -5.03
CA LEU A 192 1.53 -0.63 -3.73
C LEU A 192 0.89 0.15 -2.59
N ALA A 193 0.72 1.46 -2.70
CA ALA A 193 0.01 2.28 -1.71
C ALA A 193 -1.45 1.85 -1.58
N SER A 194 -2.16 1.65 -2.69
CA SER A 194 -3.54 1.13 -2.73
C SER A 194 -3.66 -0.23 -2.04
N SER A 195 -2.79 -1.17 -2.37
CA SER A 195 -2.75 -2.49 -1.73
C SER A 195 -2.40 -2.43 -0.25
N LEU A 196 -1.49 -1.52 0.15
CA LEU A 196 -1.06 -1.36 1.53
C LEU A 196 -2.17 -0.78 2.42
N THR A 197 -2.93 0.20 1.90
CA THR A 197 -4.00 0.90 2.62
C THR A 197 -5.37 0.28 2.44
N ASN A 198 -5.51 -0.65 1.47
CA ASN A 198 -6.78 -1.23 1.04
C ASN A 198 -7.80 -0.19 0.56
N LEU A 199 -7.33 0.88 -0.10
CA LEU A 199 -8.12 1.96 -0.66
C LEU A 199 -7.93 2.03 -2.18
N GLU A 200 -8.98 2.38 -2.91
CA GLU A 200 -8.87 2.75 -4.32
C GLU A 200 -8.41 4.21 -4.41
N ILE A 201 -7.22 4.43 -4.97
CA ILE A 201 -6.55 5.73 -5.00
C ILE A 201 -6.64 6.34 -6.41
N ASP A 202 -7.30 7.47 -6.51
CA ASP A 202 -7.24 8.34 -7.69
C ASP A 202 -6.28 9.52 -7.39
N ILE A 203 -5.35 9.76 -8.29
CA ILE A 203 -4.41 10.86 -8.17
C ILE A 203 -4.81 11.97 -9.13
N LEU A 204 -4.89 13.19 -8.59
CA LEU A 204 -5.15 14.42 -9.32
C LEU A 204 -3.99 15.39 -9.07
N THR A 205 -3.67 16.20 -10.06
CA THR A 205 -2.77 17.34 -9.87
C THR A 205 -3.52 18.52 -9.24
N GLU A 206 -2.77 19.49 -8.70
CA GLU A 206 -3.36 20.73 -8.18
C GLU A 206 -4.06 21.51 -9.30
N GLU A 207 -3.51 21.47 -10.52
CA GLU A 207 -4.12 22.10 -11.71
C GLU A 207 -5.45 21.42 -12.05
N GLU A 208 -5.49 20.10 -12.19
CA GLU A 208 -6.71 19.32 -12.50
C GLU A 208 -7.80 19.52 -11.44
N GLU A 209 -7.43 19.55 -10.16
CA GLU A 209 -8.38 19.79 -9.05
C GLU A 209 -8.92 21.22 -9.08
N SER A 210 -8.06 22.21 -9.40
CA SER A 210 -8.47 23.61 -9.53
C SER A 210 -9.42 23.81 -10.71
N GLU A 211 -9.12 23.24 -11.88
CA GLU A 211 -10.00 23.29 -13.05
C GLU A 211 -11.36 22.62 -12.76
N ARG A 212 -11.36 21.45 -12.12
CA ARG A 212 -12.60 20.76 -11.72
C ARG A 212 -13.45 21.64 -10.80
N ARG A 213 -12.85 22.27 -9.79
CA ARG A 213 -13.60 23.17 -8.88
C ARG A 213 -14.16 24.39 -9.60
N GLN A 214 -13.42 24.96 -10.55
CA GLN A 214 -13.92 26.09 -11.34
C GLN A 214 -15.11 25.68 -12.20
N LEU A 215 -15.06 24.51 -12.83
CA LEU A 215 -16.18 23.98 -13.61
C LEU A 215 -17.40 23.71 -12.72
N GLU A 216 -17.24 23.03 -11.60
CA GLU A 216 -18.32 22.77 -10.65
C GLU A 216 -18.96 24.07 -10.13
N PHE A 217 -18.13 25.06 -9.81
CA PHE A 217 -18.60 26.37 -9.36
C PHE A 217 -19.44 27.06 -10.44
N LYS A 218 -18.95 27.04 -11.69
CA LYS A 218 -19.68 27.62 -12.83
C LYS A 218 -21.01 26.90 -13.10
N GLU A 219 -21.01 25.57 -13.07
CA GLU A 219 -22.25 24.76 -13.24
C GLU A 219 -23.27 25.08 -12.15
N LYS A 220 -22.86 25.10 -10.87
CA LYS A 220 -23.73 25.43 -9.73
C LYS A 220 -24.26 26.85 -9.84
N SER A 221 -23.43 27.83 -10.20
CA SER A 221 -23.89 29.21 -10.41
C SER A 221 -24.89 29.31 -11.55
N THR A 222 -24.67 28.62 -12.68
CA THR A 222 -25.59 28.60 -13.82
C THR A 222 -26.95 28.02 -13.43
N ILE A 223 -26.96 26.92 -12.68
CA ILE A 223 -28.19 26.30 -12.18
C ILE A 223 -28.99 27.28 -11.30
N LEU A 224 -28.33 28.03 -10.41
CA LEU A 224 -29.02 29.02 -9.57
C LEU A 224 -29.52 30.23 -10.37
N ILE A 225 -28.80 30.68 -11.39
CA ILE A 225 -29.28 31.74 -12.31
C ILE A 225 -30.59 31.31 -12.98
N ASP A 226 -30.60 30.11 -13.57
CA ASP A 226 -31.75 29.56 -14.30
C ASP A 226 -32.97 29.29 -13.38
N LEU A 227 -32.73 28.89 -12.14
CA LEU A 227 -33.80 28.51 -11.20
C LEU A 227 -34.39 29.71 -10.42
N LEU A 228 -33.54 30.70 -10.07
CA LEU A 228 -33.93 31.84 -9.23
C LEU A 228 -34.11 33.14 -10.01
N ASP A 229 -33.78 33.17 -11.29
CA ASP A 229 -33.78 34.35 -12.15
C ASP A 229 -32.99 35.53 -11.52
N VAL A 230 -31.80 35.23 -10.98
CA VAL A 230 -30.90 36.17 -10.34
C VAL A 230 -29.71 36.48 -11.22
N GLU A 231 -29.09 37.64 -10.96
CA GLU A 231 -27.85 38.05 -11.67
C GLU A 231 -26.67 37.11 -11.32
N ASP A 232 -25.73 36.97 -12.25
CA ASP A 232 -24.55 36.12 -12.13
C ASP A 232 -23.77 36.37 -10.82
N VAL A 233 -23.60 37.63 -10.44
CA VAL A 233 -22.89 38.03 -9.19
C VAL A 233 -23.59 37.48 -7.94
N ILE A 234 -24.94 37.45 -7.92
CA ILE A 234 -25.72 36.97 -6.79
C ILE A 234 -25.63 35.42 -6.72
N ALA A 235 -25.73 34.76 -7.88
CA ALA A 235 -25.58 33.31 -7.94
C ALA A 235 -24.18 32.87 -7.47
N GLN A 236 -23.12 33.52 -7.90
CA GLN A 236 -21.75 33.27 -7.46
C GLN A 236 -21.57 33.45 -5.94
N LEU A 237 -22.17 34.51 -5.39
CA LEU A 237 -22.15 34.79 -3.96
C LEU A 237 -22.84 33.66 -3.19
N LEU A 238 -24.03 33.24 -3.63
CA LEU A 238 -24.78 32.12 -3.02
C LEU A 238 -23.97 30.83 -3.02
N VAL A 239 -23.34 30.47 -4.13
CA VAL A 239 -22.48 29.29 -4.22
C VAL A 239 -21.26 29.41 -3.30
N THR A 240 -20.67 30.60 -3.16
CA THR A 240 -19.53 30.85 -2.27
C THR A 240 -19.91 30.65 -0.81
N GLU A 241 -21.13 31.06 -0.42
CA GLU A 241 -21.68 30.89 0.94
C GLU A 241 -22.22 29.47 1.20
N GLY A 242 -22.12 28.56 0.19
CA GLY A 242 -22.52 27.15 0.33
C GLY A 242 -23.94 26.84 -0.08
N TYR A 243 -24.70 27.80 -0.58
CA TYR A 243 -26.06 27.61 -1.08
C TYR A 243 -26.03 27.08 -2.52
N VAL A 244 -26.05 25.78 -2.69
CA VAL A 244 -25.93 25.12 -4.00
C VAL A 244 -27.23 24.52 -4.51
N THR A 245 -28.30 24.51 -3.69
CA THR A 245 -29.64 24.00 -4.04
C THR A 245 -30.73 24.95 -3.50
N ILE A 246 -31.92 24.89 -4.11
CA ILE A 246 -33.08 25.68 -3.62
C ILE A 246 -33.42 25.28 -2.19
N ASP A 247 -33.36 23.99 -1.86
CA ASP A 247 -33.68 23.50 -0.52
C ASP A 247 -32.74 24.09 0.55
N SER A 248 -31.44 24.26 0.21
CA SER A 248 -30.47 24.89 1.12
C SER A 248 -30.79 26.37 1.38
N ILE A 249 -31.36 27.07 0.39
CA ILE A 249 -31.75 28.48 0.52
C ILE A 249 -33.07 28.61 1.29
N VAL A 250 -34.05 27.75 1.01
CA VAL A 250 -35.38 27.78 1.65
C VAL A 250 -35.31 27.34 3.11
N SER A 251 -34.33 26.53 3.49
CA SER A 251 -34.16 26.10 4.88
C SER A 251 -33.58 27.20 5.80
N GLU A 252 -33.06 28.29 5.23
CA GLU A 252 -32.61 29.45 6.02
C GLU A 252 -33.78 30.26 6.51
N THR A 253 -33.67 30.74 7.75
CA THR A 253 -34.67 31.64 8.32
C THR A 253 -34.41 33.09 7.90
N PRO A 254 -35.45 33.94 7.75
CA PRO A 254 -35.30 35.33 7.29
C PRO A 254 -34.45 36.24 8.19
N GLU A 255 -33.91 35.75 9.28
CA GLU A 255 -33.12 36.51 10.26
C GLU A 255 -31.59 36.32 10.10
N ASN A 256 -31.15 35.54 9.10
CA ASN A 256 -29.72 35.30 8.82
C ASN A 256 -29.27 35.94 7.52
#